data_f2c61da48e9c40bd98c0a525db482280
#
_entry.id   f2c61da48e9c40bd98c0a525db482280
#
_cell.length_a   1.000
_cell.length_b   1.000
_cell.length_c   1.000
_cell.angle_alpha   90.00
_cell.angle_beta   90.00
_cell.angle_gamma   90.00
#
_symmetry.space_group_name_H-M   'P 1'
#
loop_
_entity.id
_entity.type
_entity.pdbx_description
1 polymer ?
#
loop_
_entity_poly.entity_id
_entity_poly.type
_entity_poly.pdbx_seq_one_letter_code
_entity_poly.pdbx_strand_id
1 'polypeptide(L)'
;MLFDAGDGPCGTLRGHLARPNPQWRDLSAEVEALAIFDGPDAYVSPRFYETTRGTGRDVPTWNHATIQAHGTLEVRDDPAWLLDIVRRLTDRHEAGRTGGWSVDDAPPDYIEGQLQAIIGVELRISRLDAKRKLSQNRAPTDVAGVIADLSAGSPPEQAVAVECSESRRRGRAGPGRDRR
;
A
#
# COMPACT_ATOMS: atom_id res chain seq x y z
N MET A 1 -3.13 2.35 -8.41
CA MET A 1 -3.09 1.06 -9.14
C MET A 1 -4.20 0.14 -8.64
N LEU A 2 -4.72 -0.72 -9.51
CA LEU A 2 -5.61 -1.84 -9.16
C LEU A 2 -4.76 -3.08 -8.83
N PHE A 3 -5.24 -3.90 -7.90
CA PHE A 3 -4.66 -5.19 -7.59
C PHE A 3 -5.69 -6.28 -7.85
N ASP A 4 -5.38 -7.19 -8.76
CA ASP A 4 -6.20 -8.34 -9.13
C ASP A 4 -5.56 -9.61 -8.55
N ALA A 5 -6.07 -10.05 -7.39
CA ALA A 5 -5.50 -11.18 -6.64
C ALA A 5 -5.64 -12.54 -7.34
N GLY A 6 -6.64 -12.71 -8.20
CA GLY A 6 -6.90 -13.95 -8.94
C GLY A 6 -6.09 -14.09 -10.24
N ASP A 7 -5.29 -13.10 -10.60
CA ASP A 7 -4.54 -13.08 -11.85
C ASP A 7 -3.06 -13.34 -11.60
N GLY A 8 -2.64 -14.58 -11.77
CA GLY A 8 -1.28 -15.06 -11.52
C GLY A 8 -1.05 -15.54 -10.07
N PRO A 9 0.14 -16.08 -9.78
CA PRO A 9 0.43 -16.75 -8.50
C PRO A 9 0.46 -15.79 -7.29
N CYS A 10 0.83 -14.53 -7.50
CA CYS A 10 0.88 -13.50 -6.46
C CYS A 10 -0.02 -12.29 -6.79
N GLY A 11 -0.86 -12.40 -7.82
CA GLY A 11 -1.70 -11.32 -8.32
C GLY A 11 -0.99 -10.41 -9.32
N THR A 12 -1.75 -9.47 -9.87
CA THR A 12 -1.30 -8.51 -10.89
C THR A 12 -1.69 -7.09 -10.49
N LEU A 13 -0.75 -6.16 -10.65
CA LEU A 13 -1.01 -4.74 -10.47
C LEU A 13 -1.22 -4.07 -11.83
N ARG A 14 -2.29 -3.26 -11.94
CA ARG A 14 -2.62 -2.52 -13.16
C ARG A 14 -2.79 -1.04 -12.87
N GLY A 15 -2.32 -0.23 -13.80
CA GLY A 15 -2.43 1.21 -13.72
C GLY A 15 -2.00 1.89 -14.99
N HIS A 16 -1.76 3.19 -14.92
CA HIS A 16 -1.26 3.96 -16.05
C HIS A 16 -0.24 5.00 -15.60
N LEU A 17 0.58 5.43 -16.54
CA LEU A 17 1.52 6.55 -16.41
C LEU A 17 1.10 7.63 -17.41
N ALA A 18 1.51 8.88 -17.15
CA ALA A 18 1.40 9.91 -18.17
C ALA A 18 2.33 9.57 -19.36
N ARG A 19 1.84 9.61 -20.57
CA ARG A 19 2.62 9.27 -21.78
C ARG A 19 3.91 10.10 -21.95
N PRO A 20 3.97 11.38 -21.55
CA PRO A 20 5.21 12.17 -21.55
C PRO A 20 6.27 11.67 -20.54
N ASN A 21 5.89 10.90 -19.50
CA ASN A 21 6.87 10.33 -18.58
C ASN A 21 7.73 9.31 -19.35
N PRO A 22 9.06 9.48 -19.47
CA PRO A 22 9.88 8.58 -20.27
C PRO A 22 10.08 7.19 -19.66
N GLN A 23 9.78 7.01 -18.40
CA GLN A 23 10.03 5.77 -17.65
C GLN A 23 9.48 4.51 -18.34
N TRP A 24 8.31 4.59 -18.97
CA TRP A 24 7.71 3.45 -19.64
C TRP A 24 8.49 2.97 -20.89
N ARG A 25 9.36 3.81 -21.46
CA ARG A 25 10.19 3.46 -22.62
C ARG A 25 11.39 2.60 -22.28
N ASP A 26 11.84 2.70 -21.03
CA ASP A 26 12.98 1.97 -20.50
C ASP A 26 12.58 0.64 -19.86
N LEU A 27 11.27 0.33 -19.85
CA LEU A 27 10.76 -0.91 -19.31
C LEU A 27 11.06 -2.07 -20.24
N SER A 28 11.69 -3.11 -19.70
CA SER A 28 11.98 -4.36 -20.40
C SER A 28 11.40 -5.53 -19.62
N ALA A 29 10.75 -6.46 -20.35
CA ALA A 29 10.26 -7.70 -19.75
C ALA A 29 11.40 -8.59 -19.21
N GLU A 30 12.65 -8.31 -19.58
CA GLU A 30 13.83 -9.03 -19.10
C GLU A 30 14.35 -8.51 -17.76
N VAL A 31 13.91 -7.32 -17.33
CA VAL A 31 14.34 -6.70 -16.08
C VAL A 31 13.19 -6.74 -15.07
N GLU A 32 13.48 -7.31 -13.90
CA GLU A 32 12.51 -7.33 -12.81
C GLU A 32 12.19 -5.89 -12.35
N ALA A 33 10.93 -5.55 -12.33
CA ALA A 33 10.43 -4.29 -11.80
C ALA A 33 10.06 -4.43 -10.32
N LEU A 34 10.15 -3.32 -9.59
CA LEU A 34 9.77 -3.22 -8.19
C LEU A 34 8.74 -2.11 -8.01
N ALA A 35 7.56 -2.48 -7.54
CA ALA A 35 6.57 -1.53 -7.03
C ALA A 35 6.61 -1.50 -5.50
N ILE A 36 6.80 -0.31 -4.92
CA ILE A 36 6.86 -0.11 -3.47
C ILE A 36 5.58 0.60 -3.03
N PHE A 37 4.94 0.03 -2.02
CA PHE A 37 3.78 0.61 -1.36
C PHE A 37 4.13 0.89 0.10
N ASP A 38 4.30 2.17 0.42
CA ASP A 38 4.50 2.60 1.79
C ASP A 38 3.15 2.79 2.47
N GLY A 39 2.98 2.13 3.61
CA GLY A 39 1.88 2.35 4.53
C GLY A 39 2.20 3.48 5.50
N PRO A 40 1.42 3.61 6.57
CA PRO A 40 1.66 4.63 7.58
C PRO A 40 2.99 4.36 8.30
N ASP A 41 3.70 5.44 8.62
CA ASP A 41 4.92 5.43 9.40
C ASP A 41 4.88 6.50 10.51
N ALA A 42 5.61 6.26 11.61
CA ALA A 42 5.72 7.21 12.71
C ALA A 42 7.03 7.04 13.47
N TYR A 43 7.55 8.17 13.92
CA TYR A 43 8.65 8.21 14.88
C TYR A 43 8.19 7.70 16.25
N VAL A 44 8.98 6.84 16.86
CA VAL A 44 8.72 6.29 18.21
C VAL A 44 9.82 6.78 19.14
N SER A 45 9.45 7.68 20.03
CA SER A 45 10.33 8.18 21.08
C SER A 45 10.55 7.12 22.18
N PRO A 46 11.75 7.01 22.75
CA PRO A 46 11.98 6.21 23.96
C PRO A 46 11.10 6.59 25.13
N ARG A 47 10.58 7.83 25.16
CA ARG A 47 9.65 8.29 26.21
C ARG A 47 8.32 7.55 26.22
N PHE A 48 7.95 6.92 25.13
CA PHE A 48 6.73 6.13 25.00
C PHE A 48 6.83 4.77 25.72
N TYR A 49 8.07 4.33 26.05
CA TYR A 49 8.30 3.05 26.72
C TYR A 49 8.29 3.19 28.24
N GLU A 50 7.43 2.42 28.89
CA GLU A 50 7.38 2.36 30.36
C GLU A 50 8.68 1.84 30.95
N THR A 51 9.29 0.83 30.28
CA THR A 51 10.56 0.24 30.72
C THR A 51 11.74 1.19 30.66
N THR A 52 11.71 2.19 29.78
CA THR A 52 12.77 3.21 29.69
C THR A 52 12.81 4.13 30.91
N ARG A 53 11.66 4.40 31.54
CA ARG A 53 11.59 5.27 32.73
C ARG A 53 12.46 4.78 33.87
N GLY A 54 12.68 3.46 33.97
CA GLY A 54 13.53 2.87 35.00
C GLY A 54 14.99 2.68 34.59
N THR A 55 15.30 2.53 33.30
CA THR A 55 16.61 2.10 32.81
C THR A 55 17.36 3.14 32.00
N GLY A 56 16.64 4.05 31.31
CA GLY A 56 17.20 5.00 30.36
C GLY A 56 17.87 4.36 29.14
N ARG A 57 17.71 3.05 28.91
CA ARG A 57 18.47 2.25 27.93
C ARG A 57 17.67 1.94 26.69
N ASP A 58 17.10 2.97 26.06
CA ASP A 58 16.42 2.84 24.78
C ASP A 58 16.83 3.95 23.81
N VAL A 59 16.66 3.68 22.53
CA VAL A 59 16.92 4.60 21.43
C VAL A 59 15.66 4.84 20.63
N PRO A 60 15.57 6.01 19.95
CA PRO A 60 14.45 6.27 19.04
C PRO A 60 14.42 5.29 17.88
N THR A 61 13.24 5.08 17.32
CA THR A 61 13.05 4.27 16.13
C THR A 61 11.86 4.77 15.31
N TRP A 62 11.60 4.11 14.17
CA TRP A 62 10.41 4.30 13.37
C TRP A 62 9.59 3.01 13.32
N ASN A 63 8.29 3.12 13.51
CA ASN A 63 7.33 2.11 13.13
C ASN A 63 6.85 2.39 11.71
N HIS A 64 6.68 1.34 10.91
CA HIS A 64 6.26 1.45 9.51
C HIS A 64 5.67 0.13 9.01
N ALA A 65 4.91 0.24 7.93
CA ALA A 65 4.49 -0.89 7.11
C ALA A 65 4.87 -0.62 5.65
N THR A 66 5.40 -1.63 4.97
CA THR A 66 5.82 -1.52 3.56
C THR A 66 5.55 -2.84 2.85
N ILE A 67 5.10 -2.77 1.60
CA ILE A 67 4.97 -3.92 0.70
C ILE A 67 5.81 -3.62 -0.54
N GLN A 68 6.62 -4.59 -0.93
CA GLN A 68 7.42 -4.58 -2.14
C GLN A 68 6.92 -5.69 -3.06
N ALA A 69 6.39 -5.30 -4.21
CA ALA A 69 5.91 -6.22 -5.24
C ALA A 69 6.95 -6.28 -6.36
N HIS A 70 7.58 -7.43 -6.51
CA HIS A 70 8.53 -7.73 -7.56
C HIS A 70 7.85 -8.45 -8.70
N GLY A 71 8.24 -8.18 -9.94
CA GLY A 71 7.65 -8.89 -11.06
C GLY A 71 8.04 -8.33 -12.42
N THR A 72 7.42 -8.86 -13.45
CA THR A 72 7.60 -8.40 -14.82
C THR A 72 6.60 -7.29 -15.13
N LEU A 73 7.10 -6.16 -15.61
CA LEU A 73 6.29 -5.03 -16.00
C LEU A 73 6.10 -5.01 -17.52
N GLU A 74 4.86 -4.97 -17.97
CA GLU A 74 4.45 -4.87 -19.37
C GLU A 74 3.76 -3.53 -19.65
N VAL A 75 4.06 -2.96 -20.81
CA VAL A 75 3.38 -1.76 -21.32
C VAL A 75 2.12 -2.17 -22.10
N ARG A 76 1.03 -1.47 -21.85
CA ARG A 76 -0.25 -1.65 -22.52
C ARG A 76 -0.65 -0.36 -23.22
N ASP A 77 -0.59 -0.34 -24.57
CA ASP A 77 -1.00 0.80 -25.41
C ASP A 77 -2.26 0.46 -26.21
N ASP A 78 -3.25 -0.11 -25.54
CA ASP A 78 -4.55 -0.48 -26.10
C ASP A 78 -5.62 0.45 -25.49
N PRO A 79 -6.34 1.23 -26.31
CA PRO A 79 -7.37 2.16 -25.82
C PRO A 79 -8.51 1.47 -25.07
N ALA A 80 -8.92 0.24 -25.47
CA ALA A 80 -9.99 -0.49 -24.79
C ALA A 80 -9.53 -0.96 -23.40
N TRP A 81 -8.31 -1.48 -23.31
CA TRP A 81 -7.68 -1.85 -22.03
C TRP A 81 -7.51 -0.65 -21.11
N LEU A 82 -7.04 0.50 -21.65
CA LEU A 82 -6.87 1.73 -20.89
C LEU A 82 -8.21 2.23 -20.34
N LEU A 83 -9.27 2.21 -21.17
CA LEU A 83 -10.61 2.62 -20.76
C LEU A 83 -11.14 1.72 -19.63
N ASP A 84 -10.95 0.40 -19.71
CA ASP A 84 -11.35 -0.53 -18.64
C ASP A 84 -10.63 -0.19 -17.33
N ILE A 85 -9.32 0.00 -17.36
CA ILE A 85 -8.55 0.31 -16.15
C ILE A 85 -8.94 1.66 -15.55
N VAL A 86 -9.17 2.68 -16.37
CA VAL A 86 -9.61 4.01 -15.90
C VAL A 86 -11.00 3.91 -15.26
N ARG A 87 -11.96 3.19 -15.87
CA ARG A 87 -13.29 2.93 -15.30
C ARG A 87 -13.18 2.25 -13.94
N ARG A 88 -12.50 1.12 -13.86
CA ARG A 88 -12.31 0.37 -12.61
C ARG A 88 -11.63 1.18 -11.51
N LEU A 89 -10.65 2.03 -11.86
CA LEU A 89 -10.01 2.94 -10.92
C LEU A 89 -10.98 3.99 -10.42
N THR A 90 -11.73 4.60 -11.33
CA THR A 90 -12.75 5.61 -11.01
C THR A 90 -13.82 5.02 -10.10
N ASP A 91 -14.42 3.89 -10.49
CA ASP A 91 -15.45 3.21 -9.70
C ASP A 91 -14.98 2.89 -8.29
N ARG A 92 -13.73 2.42 -8.15
CA ARG A 92 -13.13 2.14 -6.83
C ARG A 92 -13.00 3.39 -5.96
N HIS A 93 -12.60 4.52 -6.53
CA HIS A 93 -12.37 5.76 -5.78
C HIS A 93 -13.65 6.57 -5.54
N GLU A 94 -14.65 6.39 -6.39
CA GLU A 94 -15.97 7.01 -6.25
C GLU A 94 -16.94 6.14 -5.42
N ALA A 95 -16.62 4.87 -5.20
CA ALA A 95 -17.44 3.98 -4.37
C ALA A 95 -17.69 4.56 -2.97
N GLY A 96 -18.95 4.69 -2.61
CA GLY A 96 -19.38 5.25 -1.32
C GLY A 96 -19.53 6.78 -1.28
N ARG A 97 -19.26 7.49 -2.38
CA ARG A 97 -19.53 8.93 -2.50
C ARG A 97 -20.99 9.16 -2.93
N THR A 98 -21.69 10.05 -2.25
CA THR A 98 -23.03 10.48 -2.69
C THR A 98 -22.91 11.29 -3.98
N GLY A 99 -23.54 10.81 -5.07
CA GLY A 99 -23.42 11.45 -6.40
C GLY A 99 -22.03 11.24 -7.03
N GLY A 100 -21.43 10.07 -6.80
CA GLY A 100 -20.13 9.71 -7.36
C GLY A 100 -20.08 9.88 -8.89
N TRP A 101 -18.91 10.27 -9.39
CA TRP A 101 -18.65 10.49 -10.81
C TRP A 101 -18.27 9.18 -11.52
N SER A 102 -18.74 9.04 -12.75
CA SER A 102 -18.40 7.92 -13.66
C SER A 102 -17.67 8.43 -14.90
N VAL A 103 -16.82 7.62 -15.48
CA VAL A 103 -16.16 7.95 -16.75
C VAL A 103 -17.18 8.24 -17.86
N ASP A 104 -18.36 7.62 -17.80
CA ASP A 104 -19.44 7.80 -18.78
C ASP A 104 -20.22 9.12 -18.58
N ASP A 105 -19.96 9.88 -17.53
CA ASP A 105 -20.51 11.24 -17.34
C ASP A 105 -19.77 12.29 -18.19
N ALA A 106 -18.58 11.97 -18.71
CA ALA A 106 -17.82 12.85 -19.57
C ALA A 106 -18.10 12.60 -21.06
N PRO A 107 -17.98 13.62 -21.94
CA PRO A 107 -18.12 13.44 -23.38
C PRO A 107 -17.13 12.39 -23.92
N PRO A 108 -17.58 11.48 -24.82
CA PRO A 108 -16.72 10.40 -25.34
C PRO A 108 -15.45 10.88 -26.05
N ASP A 109 -15.52 11.97 -26.81
CA ASP A 109 -14.37 12.57 -27.50
C ASP A 109 -13.34 13.14 -26.52
N TYR A 110 -13.80 13.69 -25.41
CA TYR A 110 -12.93 14.14 -24.32
C TYR A 110 -12.19 12.94 -23.68
N ILE A 111 -12.90 11.86 -23.38
CA ILE A 111 -12.30 10.64 -22.81
C ILE A 111 -11.27 10.05 -23.78
N GLU A 112 -11.60 9.96 -25.07
CA GLU A 112 -10.65 9.49 -26.09
C GLU A 112 -9.35 10.32 -26.09
N GLY A 113 -9.45 11.64 -26.05
CA GLY A 113 -8.30 12.54 -25.94
C GLY A 113 -7.48 12.29 -24.65
N GLN A 114 -8.14 12.04 -23.51
CA GLN A 114 -7.45 11.74 -22.25
C GLN A 114 -6.73 10.38 -22.30
N LEU A 115 -7.31 9.37 -22.92
CA LEU A 115 -6.69 8.05 -23.08
C LEU A 115 -5.41 8.13 -23.93
N GLN A 116 -5.34 9.01 -24.94
CA GLN A 116 -4.14 9.25 -25.73
C GLN A 116 -2.99 9.86 -24.91
N ALA A 117 -3.28 10.54 -23.80
CA ALA A 117 -2.28 11.16 -22.93
C ALA A 117 -1.66 10.21 -21.91
N ILE A 118 -2.12 8.97 -21.83
CA ILE A 118 -1.65 7.98 -20.88
C ILE A 118 -1.12 6.71 -21.57
N ILE A 119 -0.37 5.93 -20.83
CA ILE A 119 0.12 4.60 -21.22
C ILE A 119 -0.16 3.62 -20.08
N GLY A 120 -0.70 2.44 -20.39
CA GLY A 120 -0.98 1.40 -19.44
C GLY A 120 0.28 0.67 -18.97
N VAL A 121 0.27 0.25 -17.71
CA VAL A 121 1.30 -0.61 -17.15
C VAL A 121 0.66 -1.74 -16.36
N GLU A 122 1.17 -2.94 -16.57
CA GLU A 122 0.74 -4.16 -15.89
C GLU A 122 1.95 -4.85 -15.27
N LEU A 123 1.98 -5.00 -13.94
CA LEU A 123 3.03 -5.72 -13.22
C LEU A 123 2.48 -7.07 -12.78
N ARG A 124 2.98 -8.14 -13.40
CA ARG A 124 2.70 -9.52 -12.96
C ARG A 124 3.64 -9.86 -11.81
N ILE A 125 3.04 -10.03 -10.62
CA ILE A 125 3.83 -10.21 -9.40
C ILE A 125 4.37 -11.63 -9.33
N SER A 126 5.69 -11.74 -9.24
CA SER A 126 6.41 -12.99 -9.00
C SER A 126 6.65 -13.23 -7.50
N ARG A 127 6.86 -12.14 -6.74
CA ARG A 127 7.19 -12.17 -5.31
C ARG A 127 6.68 -10.93 -4.58
N LEU A 128 6.18 -11.15 -3.37
CA LEU A 128 5.79 -10.08 -2.44
C LEU A 128 6.65 -10.15 -1.19
N ASP A 129 7.31 -9.04 -0.86
CA ASP A 129 7.96 -8.85 0.42
C ASP A 129 7.15 -7.82 1.23
N ALA A 130 6.72 -8.22 2.41
CA ALA A 130 5.97 -7.36 3.30
C ALA A 130 6.71 -7.20 4.63
N LYS A 131 6.86 -5.97 5.08
CA LYS A 131 7.46 -5.66 6.37
C LYS A 131 6.52 -4.80 7.20
N ARG A 132 6.26 -5.24 8.43
CA ARG A 132 5.54 -4.48 9.44
C ARG A 132 6.41 -4.41 10.70
N LYS A 133 6.94 -3.25 10.97
CA LYS A 133 7.67 -2.95 12.20
C LYS A 133 6.77 -2.06 13.07
N LEU A 134 6.13 -2.67 14.08
CA LEU A 134 5.08 -2.07 14.89
C LEU A 134 5.32 -2.29 16.40
N SER A 135 6.59 -2.31 16.81
CA SER A 135 7.01 -2.55 18.19
C SER A 135 6.63 -3.95 18.73
N GLN A 136 6.45 -4.95 17.87
CA GLN A 136 5.97 -6.31 18.25
C GLN A 136 6.90 -7.04 19.22
N ASN A 137 8.18 -6.67 19.21
CA ASN A 137 9.22 -7.26 20.08
C ASN A 137 9.35 -6.56 21.44
N ARG A 138 8.50 -5.59 21.75
CA ARG A 138 8.51 -4.85 23.01
C ARG A 138 7.57 -5.46 24.04
N ALA A 139 7.83 -5.15 25.31
CA ALA A 139 6.94 -5.52 26.39
C ALA A 139 5.50 -4.99 26.16
N PRO A 140 4.46 -5.70 26.61
CA PRO A 140 3.07 -5.25 26.43
C PRO A 140 2.78 -3.86 26.97
N THR A 141 3.45 -3.44 28.02
CA THR A 141 3.37 -2.09 28.62
C THR A 141 3.96 -1.03 27.71
N ASP A 142 5.10 -1.32 27.07
CA ASP A 142 5.74 -0.41 26.13
C ASP A 142 4.90 -0.22 24.87
N VAL A 143 4.35 -1.34 24.33
CA VAL A 143 3.44 -1.27 23.19
C VAL A 143 2.20 -0.44 23.51
N ALA A 144 1.67 -0.55 24.74
CA ALA A 144 0.54 0.25 25.18
C ALA A 144 0.89 1.74 25.25
N GLY A 145 2.08 2.07 25.73
CA GLY A 145 2.59 3.45 25.74
C GLY A 145 2.72 4.02 24.32
N VAL A 146 3.34 3.28 23.40
CA VAL A 146 3.44 3.67 21.99
C VAL A 146 2.07 3.94 21.36
N ILE A 147 1.10 3.04 21.58
CA ILE A 147 -0.26 3.24 21.06
C ILE A 147 -0.91 4.49 21.64
N ALA A 148 -0.77 4.72 22.95
CA ALA A 148 -1.38 5.88 23.61
C ALA A 148 -0.81 7.20 23.08
N ASP A 149 0.51 7.32 23.00
CA ASP A 149 1.17 8.55 22.53
C ASP A 149 0.89 8.82 21.04
N LEU A 150 1.02 7.82 20.18
CA LEU A 150 0.73 7.97 18.75
C LEU A 150 -0.76 8.26 18.46
N SER A 151 -1.67 7.74 19.29
CA SER A 151 -3.11 8.05 19.16
C SER A 151 -3.47 9.49 19.48
N ALA A 152 -2.64 10.17 20.27
CA ALA A 152 -2.80 11.58 20.61
C ALA A 152 -2.08 12.52 19.61
N GLY A 153 -1.34 11.94 18.65
CA GLY A 153 -0.51 12.67 17.70
C GLY A 153 -1.25 13.08 16.41
N SER A 154 -0.48 13.35 15.37
CA SER A 154 -0.95 13.70 14.03
C SER A 154 -1.70 12.55 13.33
N PRO A 155 -2.48 12.81 12.26
CA PRO A 155 -3.19 11.75 11.54
C PRO A 155 -2.30 10.59 11.05
N PRO A 156 -1.07 10.79 10.53
CA PRO A 156 -0.17 9.67 10.22
C PRO A 156 0.21 8.84 11.46
N GLU A 157 0.51 9.48 12.59
CA GLU A 157 0.82 8.79 13.84
C GLU A 157 -0.37 7.98 14.36
N GLN A 158 -1.59 8.54 14.29
CA GLN A 158 -2.82 7.82 14.63
C GLN A 158 -3.03 6.57 13.77
N ALA A 159 -2.71 6.64 12.47
CA ALA A 159 -2.77 5.49 11.59
C ALA A 159 -1.80 4.38 12.03
N VAL A 160 -0.59 4.71 12.44
CA VAL A 160 0.38 3.75 13.01
C VAL A 160 -0.12 3.17 14.33
N ALA A 161 -0.77 3.96 15.20
CA ALA A 161 -1.36 3.46 16.44
C ALA A 161 -2.42 2.38 16.18
N VAL A 162 -3.26 2.56 15.15
CA VAL A 162 -4.24 1.55 14.71
C VAL A 162 -3.53 0.26 14.30
N GLU A 163 -2.51 0.36 13.45
CA GLU A 163 -1.71 -0.79 13.00
C GLU A 163 -1.04 -1.53 14.16
N CYS A 164 -0.48 -0.82 15.13
CA CYS A 164 0.10 -1.40 16.35
C CYS A 164 -0.96 -2.16 17.17
N SER A 165 -2.16 -1.59 17.30
CA SER A 165 -3.28 -2.19 18.02
C SER A 165 -3.76 -3.49 17.37
N GLU A 166 -3.90 -3.50 16.06
CA GLU A 166 -4.27 -4.70 15.28
C GLU A 166 -3.22 -5.79 15.35
N SER A 167 -1.94 -5.42 15.21
CA SER A 167 -0.83 -6.35 15.32
C SER A 167 -0.82 -7.05 16.70
N ARG A 168 -1.09 -6.29 17.78
CA ARG A 168 -1.22 -6.83 19.13
C ARG A 168 -2.39 -7.81 19.30
N ARG A 169 -3.54 -7.51 18.66
CA ARG A 169 -4.71 -8.42 18.68
C ARG A 169 -4.43 -9.74 17.98
N ARG A 170 -3.81 -9.69 16.80
CA ARG A 170 -3.41 -10.88 16.02
C ARG A 170 -2.41 -11.74 16.77
N GLY A 171 -1.41 -11.13 17.42
CA GLY A 171 -0.43 -11.86 18.24
C GLY A 171 -1.05 -12.58 19.46
N ARG A 172 -2.17 -12.06 20.02
CA ARG A 172 -2.91 -12.71 21.12
C ARG A 172 -3.82 -13.84 20.65
N ALA A 173 -4.28 -13.80 19.40
CA ALA A 173 -5.16 -14.83 18.84
C ALA A 173 -4.43 -16.15 18.53
N GLY A 174 -3.09 -16.20 18.61
CA GLY A 174 -2.26 -17.37 18.33
C GLY A 174 -2.39 -17.88 16.89
N PRO A 175 -1.39 -18.59 16.33
CA PRO A 175 -1.62 -19.30 15.08
C PRO A 175 -2.65 -20.39 15.39
N GLY A 176 -3.81 -20.30 14.77
CA GLY A 176 -4.79 -21.39 14.76
C GLY A 176 -4.04 -22.67 14.43
N ARG A 177 -4.12 -23.65 15.35
CA ARG A 177 -3.57 -24.99 15.11
C ARG A 177 -4.34 -25.60 13.94
N ASP A 178 -3.87 -25.37 12.74
CA ASP A 178 -4.23 -26.23 11.63
C ASP A 178 -3.37 -27.50 11.75
N ARG A 179 -3.90 -28.42 12.58
CA ARG A 179 -3.50 -29.82 12.56
C ARG A 179 -4.40 -30.50 11.53
N ARG A 180 -3.89 -30.70 10.32
CA ARG A 180 -4.03 -31.97 9.58
C ARG A 180 -3.25 -31.87 8.27
#